data_00eae81e9143f996a9c50ad0aff9f6db
#
_entry.id   00eae81e9143f996a9c50ad0aff9f6db
#
_cell.length_a   1.000
_cell.length_b   1.000
_cell.length_c   1.000
_cell.angle_alpha   90.00
_cell.angle_beta   90.00
_cell.angle_gamma   90.00
#
_symmetry.space_group_name_H-M   'P 1'
#
loop_
_entity.id
_entity.type
_entity.pdbx_description
1 polymer ?
#
loop_
_entity_poly.entity_id
_entity_poly.type
_entity_poly.pdbx_seq_one_letter_code
_entity_poly.pdbx_strand_id
1 'polypeptide(L)'
;MAYRRITAIEAAEMINDGDMMALSGFTPNGNSKAIFRELSKRAVRLHDAGQPFQVGILTGASSCQSVEGDMAAAHALKFRAPFSTNKDFRTHTNLGEVDYEDMHLGHMAERLRRGFYGEVDWAIIEVSDLDEGATECRAYLTTAGGIVSTIARLAKKVIIEHNQFHNPNSRFLHDTWEPHECWENREVMDIHSPYDRVGNNYVSIDPRKIVGVIESNIPEEARAFKEPDDDTMRIGLHVADLLANDMKHGRIPKSFLPIQSGVGATGNAVLKALGTSPLIPQFNVYSEVVQDAAVNYMLEGKIKYASATAMTVTNECLQQVYSNMDFFSKHLTIRQSEIANSPEVIRRLGVIALNTALECDIYGNRRRSEDRYVAIALIVARTTNTIH
;
A
#
# COMPACT_ATOMS: atom_id res chain seq x y z
N MET A 1 28.96 -10.02 4.54
CA MET A 1 29.14 -10.14 6.03
C MET A 1 27.73 -10.36 6.57
N ALA A 2 27.46 -11.42 7.32
CA ALA A 2 26.10 -11.64 7.79
C ALA A 2 25.71 -10.59 8.84
N TYR A 3 24.53 -9.99 8.69
CA TYR A 3 24.01 -9.04 9.68
C TYR A 3 23.60 -9.77 10.98
N ARG A 4 23.64 -9.03 12.10
CA ARG A 4 23.25 -9.60 13.39
C ARG A 4 21.81 -10.09 13.34
N ARG A 5 21.57 -11.36 13.69
CA ARG A 5 20.22 -11.89 13.95
C ARG A 5 19.80 -11.52 15.37
N ILE A 6 18.61 -10.96 15.48
CA ILE A 6 18.00 -10.54 16.75
C ILE A 6 16.58 -11.08 16.85
N THR A 7 16.13 -11.26 18.07
CA THR A 7 14.73 -11.60 18.32
C THR A 7 13.84 -10.36 18.23
N ALA A 8 12.54 -10.56 18.03
CA ALA A 8 11.57 -9.47 18.07
C ALA A 8 11.54 -8.77 19.44
N ILE A 9 11.79 -9.51 20.53
CA ILE A 9 11.90 -8.95 21.88
C ILE A 9 13.13 -8.05 21.99
N GLU A 10 14.31 -8.52 21.56
CA GLU A 10 15.52 -7.68 21.57
C GLU A 10 15.31 -6.39 20.73
N ALA A 11 14.67 -6.52 19.56
CA ALA A 11 14.36 -5.38 18.73
C ALA A 11 13.40 -4.40 19.42
N ALA A 12 12.35 -4.89 20.04
CA ALA A 12 11.39 -4.06 20.79
C ALA A 12 12.04 -3.33 21.97
N GLU A 13 13.03 -3.96 22.66
CA GLU A 13 13.74 -3.31 23.76
C GLU A 13 14.70 -2.18 23.32
N MET A 14 15.04 -2.11 22.03
CA MET A 14 15.89 -1.03 21.48
C MET A 14 15.11 0.25 21.19
N ILE A 15 13.79 0.19 21.10
CA ILE A 15 12.93 1.35 20.80
C ILE A 15 12.71 2.15 22.08
N ASN A 16 12.93 3.46 22.04
CA ASN A 16 12.76 4.32 23.19
C ASN A 16 11.41 5.05 23.16
N ASP A 17 10.99 5.52 24.32
CA ASP A 17 9.87 6.44 24.44
C ASP A 17 10.13 7.71 23.60
N GLY A 18 9.15 8.10 22.80
CA GLY A 18 9.22 9.25 21.92
C GLY A 18 9.87 9.01 20.55
N ASP A 19 10.43 7.82 20.27
CA ASP A 19 11.04 7.51 18.96
C ASP A 19 10.02 7.66 17.82
N MET A 20 10.48 8.19 16.67
CA MET A 20 9.72 8.25 15.43
C MET A 20 10.08 7.06 14.54
N MET A 21 9.12 6.23 14.26
CA MET A 21 9.28 5.01 13.46
C MET A 21 8.60 5.15 12.10
N ALA A 22 9.27 4.78 11.04
CA ALA A 22 8.70 4.69 9.69
C ALA A 22 8.72 3.25 9.19
N LEU A 23 7.61 2.78 8.60
CA LEU A 23 7.38 1.37 8.38
C LEU A 23 7.18 1.02 6.91
N SER A 24 7.61 -0.20 6.53
CA SER A 24 7.20 -0.83 5.29
C SER A 24 5.71 -1.18 5.31
N GLY A 25 5.21 -1.58 4.17
CA GLY A 25 3.82 -1.97 3.98
C GLY A 25 2.96 -0.84 3.40
N PHE A 26 1.82 -1.26 2.92
CA PHE A 26 0.77 -0.40 2.40
C PHE A 26 -0.55 -1.17 2.51
N THR A 27 -1.56 -0.61 3.19
CA THR A 27 -2.72 -1.37 3.66
C THR A 27 -2.28 -2.49 4.65
N PRO A 28 -3.07 -3.52 4.97
CA PRO A 28 -2.64 -4.57 5.90
C PRO A 28 -1.54 -5.51 5.39
N ASN A 29 -0.97 -5.26 4.19
CA ASN A 29 -0.01 -6.14 3.54
C ASN A 29 1.41 -5.53 3.51
N GLY A 30 2.42 -6.37 3.61
CA GLY A 30 3.83 -5.97 3.58
C GLY A 30 4.33 -5.25 4.84
N ASN A 31 3.64 -5.44 5.95
CA ASN A 31 3.96 -4.80 7.22
C ASN A 31 4.79 -5.73 8.10
N SER A 32 5.83 -5.20 8.73
CA SER A 32 6.51 -5.88 9.83
C SER A 32 5.55 -6.14 10.98
N LYS A 33 5.46 -7.38 11.44
CA LYS A 33 4.48 -7.80 12.45
C LYS A 33 5.14 -8.26 13.76
N ALA A 34 6.28 -8.94 13.66
CA ALA A 34 6.93 -9.56 14.79
C ALA A 34 7.34 -8.54 15.87
N ILE A 35 7.98 -7.45 15.48
CA ILE A 35 8.42 -6.42 16.43
C ILE A 35 7.23 -5.71 17.08
N PHE A 36 6.15 -5.42 16.35
CA PHE A 36 5.00 -4.67 16.88
C PHE A 36 4.18 -5.48 17.88
N ARG A 37 4.11 -6.80 17.69
CA ARG A 37 3.51 -7.70 18.68
C ARG A 37 4.27 -7.71 20.01
N GLU A 38 5.59 -7.51 19.98
CA GLU A 38 6.39 -7.40 21.21
C GLU A 38 6.41 -5.99 21.78
N LEU A 39 6.37 -4.94 20.92
CA LEU A 39 6.26 -3.55 21.35
C LEU A 39 4.96 -3.27 22.12
N SER A 40 3.81 -3.78 21.63
CA SER A 40 2.53 -3.62 22.33
C SER A 40 2.55 -4.28 23.71
N LYS A 41 3.11 -5.50 23.83
CA LYS A 41 3.29 -6.18 25.12
C LYS A 41 4.24 -5.42 26.04
N ARG A 42 5.34 -4.89 25.49
CA ARG A 42 6.30 -4.08 26.25
C ARG A 42 5.66 -2.81 26.77
N ALA A 43 4.87 -2.11 25.93
CA ALA A 43 4.16 -0.89 26.33
C ALA A 43 3.26 -1.14 27.53
N VAL A 44 2.44 -2.22 27.49
CA VAL A 44 1.59 -2.61 28.61
C VAL A 44 2.41 -2.83 29.89
N ARG A 45 3.52 -3.60 29.81
CA ARG A 45 4.40 -3.84 31.00
C ARG A 45 4.98 -2.54 31.56
N LEU A 46 5.38 -1.60 30.70
CA LEU A 46 5.94 -0.32 31.15
C LEU A 46 4.88 0.56 31.80
N HIS A 47 3.68 0.64 31.23
CA HIS A 47 2.56 1.39 31.78
C HIS A 47 2.11 0.82 33.13
N ASP A 48 2.02 -0.51 33.27
CA ASP A 48 1.72 -1.19 34.54
C ASP A 48 2.76 -0.88 35.62
N ALA A 49 4.01 -0.63 35.22
CA ALA A 49 5.09 -0.18 36.10
C ALA A 49 5.16 1.35 36.32
N GLY A 50 4.19 2.11 35.80
CA GLY A 50 4.14 3.56 35.90
C GLY A 50 5.18 4.28 35.03
N GLN A 51 5.72 3.62 34.01
CA GLN A 51 6.72 4.18 33.09
C GLN A 51 6.03 4.58 31.77
N PRO A 52 6.31 5.79 31.24
CA PRO A 52 5.75 6.19 29.95
C PRO A 52 6.41 5.42 28.81
N PHE A 53 5.61 5.09 27.78
CA PHE A 53 6.10 4.56 26.52
C PHE A 53 5.12 4.84 25.39
N GLN A 54 5.47 5.73 24.50
CA GLN A 54 4.71 6.05 23.29
C GLN A 54 5.67 6.34 22.13
N VAL A 55 5.31 5.95 20.93
CA VAL A 55 6.08 6.17 19.70
C VAL A 55 5.24 6.88 18.63
N GLY A 56 5.90 7.58 17.71
CA GLY A 56 5.28 8.05 16.49
C GLY A 56 5.41 7.02 15.38
N ILE A 57 4.36 6.83 14.57
CA ILE A 57 4.36 5.89 13.44
C ILE A 57 4.01 6.58 12.13
N LEU A 58 4.86 6.39 11.13
CA LEU A 58 4.73 6.87 9.76
C LEU A 58 4.71 5.68 8.79
N THR A 59 3.73 5.63 7.89
CA THR A 59 3.58 4.54 6.91
C THR A 59 3.22 5.08 5.53
N GLY A 60 3.09 4.21 4.53
CA GLY A 60 2.59 4.59 3.20
C GLY A 60 1.08 4.82 3.18
N ALA A 61 0.33 4.10 4.00
CA ALA A 61 -1.14 4.14 4.11
C ALA A 61 -1.59 3.56 5.46
N SER A 62 -2.82 3.05 5.56
CA SER A 62 -3.23 2.19 6.69
C SER A 62 -2.29 0.99 6.82
N SER A 63 -2.27 0.38 7.99
CA SER A 63 -1.41 -0.75 8.30
C SER A 63 -2.23 -1.92 8.87
N CYS A 64 -1.57 -2.95 9.34
CA CYS A 64 -2.20 -4.15 9.88
C CYS A 64 -2.61 -3.98 11.36
N GLN A 65 -3.36 -4.96 11.90
CA GLN A 65 -3.85 -4.94 13.27
C GLN A 65 -2.72 -4.84 14.29
N SER A 66 -1.66 -5.63 14.11
CA SER A 66 -0.49 -5.61 15.01
C SER A 66 0.19 -4.24 15.13
N VAL A 67 0.19 -3.45 14.05
CA VAL A 67 0.83 -2.11 14.00
C VAL A 67 -0.10 -1.02 14.53
N GLU A 68 -1.36 -1.01 14.13
CA GLU A 68 -2.28 0.10 14.46
C GLU A 68 -3.16 -0.24 15.66
N GLY A 69 -3.90 -1.35 15.58
CA GLY A 69 -4.90 -1.69 16.59
C GLY A 69 -4.28 -2.08 17.93
N ASP A 70 -3.33 -3.00 17.91
CA ASP A 70 -2.72 -3.52 19.14
C ASP A 70 -1.84 -2.45 19.83
N MET A 71 -1.14 -1.61 19.03
CA MET A 71 -0.37 -0.49 19.58
C MET A 71 -1.28 0.61 20.17
N ALA A 72 -2.42 0.90 19.52
CA ALA A 72 -3.40 1.83 20.07
C ALA A 72 -4.02 1.31 21.36
N ALA A 73 -4.44 0.05 21.38
CA ALA A 73 -5.00 -0.60 22.57
C ALA A 73 -4.00 -0.69 23.75
N ALA A 74 -2.70 -0.75 23.45
CA ALA A 74 -1.63 -0.67 24.43
C ALA A 74 -1.27 0.77 24.84
N HIS A 75 -1.99 1.80 24.35
CA HIS A 75 -1.69 3.23 24.54
C HIS A 75 -0.25 3.62 24.16
N ALA A 76 0.32 2.90 23.19
CA ALA A 76 1.71 3.03 22.76
C ALA A 76 1.91 3.99 21.59
N LEU A 77 0.84 4.62 21.09
CA LEU A 77 0.91 5.58 19.99
C LEU A 77 0.76 7.01 20.48
N LYS A 78 1.77 7.85 20.17
CA LYS A 78 1.71 9.29 20.34
C LYS A 78 1.21 10.00 19.10
N PHE A 79 1.73 9.59 17.94
CA PHE A 79 1.47 10.20 16.64
C PHE A 79 1.31 9.16 15.53
N ARG A 80 0.44 9.44 14.54
CA ARG A 80 0.21 8.58 13.39
C ARG A 80 -0.12 9.38 12.13
N ALA A 81 0.54 9.05 11.01
CA ALA A 81 0.23 9.54 9.66
C ALA A 81 0.54 8.43 8.61
N PRO A 82 -0.06 8.47 7.41
CA PRO A 82 -0.95 9.49 6.82
C PRO A 82 -2.44 9.12 6.89
N PHE A 83 -2.79 7.85 7.14
CA PHE A 83 -4.16 7.36 7.04
C PHE A 83 -4.33 6.03 7.77
N SER A 84 -5.51 5.77 8.35
CA SER A 84 -5.85 4.49 8.94
C SER A 84 -7.31 4.09 8.72
N THR A 85 -7.52 2.82 8.35
CA THR A 85 -8.83 2.15 8.32
C THR A 85 -9.08 1.29 9.55
N ASN A 86 -8.11 1.17 10.47
CA ASN A 86 -8.21 0.33 11.64
C ASN A 86 -9.23 0.92 12.64
N LYS A 87 -10.21 0.08 13.04
CA LYS A 87 -11.32 0.52 13.92
C LYS A 87 -10.83 0.86 15.32
N ASP A 88 -9.95 0.05 15.88
CA ASP A 88 -9.45 0.23 17.24
C ASP A 88 -8.62 1.52 17.31
N PHE A 89 -7.71 1.71 16.35
CA PHE A 89 -6.94 2.94 16.21
C PHE A 89 -7.85 4.19 16.12
N ARG A 90 -8.89 4.16 15.27
CA ARG A 90 -9.82 5.30 15.14
C ARG A 90 -10.56 5.60 16.42
N THR A 91 -10.90 4.58 17.22
CA THR A 91 -11.53 4.78 18.52
C THR A 91 -10.62 5.59 19.43
N HIS A 92 -9.35 5.24 19.55
CA HIS A 92 -8.36 5.95 20.38
C HIS A 92 -8.07 7.36 19.85
N THR A 93 -8.01 7.52 18.52
CA THR A 93 -7.85 8.84 17.89
C THR A 93 -9.04 9.76 18.16
N ASN A 94 -10.26 9.24 18.08
CA ASN A 94 -11.48 10.02 18.37
C ASN A 94 -11.61 10.42 19.85
N LEU A 95 -10.97 9.68 20.75
CA LEU A 95 -10.85 10.03 22.16
C LEU A 95 -9.74 11.08 22.44
N GLY A 96 -8.97 11.47 21.43
CA GLY A 96 -7.86 12.41 21.57
C GLY A 96 -6.60 11.80 22.21
N GLU A 97 -6.48 10.48 22.21
CA GLU A 97 -5.34 9.76 22.81
C GLU A 97 -4.15 9.65 21.87
N VAL A 98 -4.36 9.83 20.56
CA VAL A 98 -3.35 9.77 19.52
C VAL A 98 -3.43 11.01 18.63
N ASP A 99 -2.35 11.71 18.45
CA ASP A 99 -2.22 12.77 17.45
C ASP A 99 -2.23 12.15 16.04
N TYR A 100 -3.16 12.58 15.20
CA TYR A 100 -3.36 12.00 13.89
C TYR A 100 -3.36 13.06 12.79
N GLU A 101 -2.60 12.80 11.73
CA GLU A 101 -2.62 13.61 10.51
C GLU A 101 -3.05 12.77 9.32
N ASP A 102 -4.15 13.19 8.67
CA ASP A 102 -4.63 12.62 7.42
C ASP A 102 -4.08 13.42 6.23
N MET A 103 -3.66 12.71 5.17
CA MET A 103 -3.20 13.37 3.94
C MET A 103 -3.33 12.46 2.73
N HIS A 104 -3.11 13.04 1.55
CA HIS A 104 -2.95 12.26 0.32
C HIS A 104 -1.74 11.34 0.40
N LEU A 105 -1.96 10.04 0.20
CA LEU A 105 -0.94 9.00 0.38
C LEU A 105 0.27 9.20 -0.53
N GLY A 106 0.06 9.69 -1.75
CA GLY A 106 1.14 10.00 -2.69
C GLY A 106 2.10 11.10 -2.24
N HIS A 107 1.73 11.92 -1.24
CA HIS A 107 2.59 12.99 -0.71
C HIS A 107 3.43 12.55 0.49
N MET A 108 3.18 11.37 1.06
CA MET A 108 3.84 10.96 2.30
C MET A 108 5.36 10.87 2.16
N ALA A 109 5.85 10.23 1.11
CA ALA A 109 7.29 10.10 0.85
C ALA A 109 7.96 11.48 0.65
N GLU A 110 7.33 12.37 -0.14
CA GLU A 110 7.84 13.73 -0.37
C GLU A 110 7.90 14.54 0.94
N ARG A 111 6.87 14.48 1.78
CA ARG A 111 6.85 15.19 3.07
C ARG A 111 7.94 14.68 4.01
N LEU A 112 8.17 13.37 4.04
CA LEU A 112 9.29 12.79 4.79
C LEU A 112 10.64 13.33 4.30
N ARG A 113 10.87 13.35 2.99
CA ARG A 113 12.12 13.89 2.40
C ARG A 113 12.32 15.37 2.71
N ARG A 114 11.23 16.13 2.79
CA ARG A 114 11.26 17.56 3.14
C ARG A 114 11.34 17.84 4.63
N GLY A 115 11.38 16.81 5.48
CA GLY A 115 11.56 16.94 6.93
C GLY A 115 10.34 17.45 7.70
N PHE A 116 9.11 17.35 7.15
CA PHE A 116 7.89 17.82 7.83
C PHE A 116 7.63 17.09 9.16
N TYR A 117 8.11 15.87 9.31
CA TYR A 117 7.96 15.06 10.51
C TYR A 117 9.22 15.00 11.37
N GLY A 118 10.21 15.83 11.05
CA GLY A 118 11.51 15.78 11.72
C GLY A 118 12.34 14.55 11.31
N GLU A 119 13.21 14.13 12.20
CA GLU A 119 14.07 12.97 11.97
C GLU A 119 13.33 11.66 12.19
N VAL A 120 13.59 10.67 11.36
CA VAL A 120 13.11 9.30 11.51
C VAL A 120 14.17 8.51 12.26
N ASP A 121 13.87 8.05 13.47
CA ASP A 121 14.81 7.29 14.28
C ASP A 121 14.98 5.86 13.77
N TRP A 122 13.87 5.24 13.37
CA TRP A 122 13.85 3.86 12.95
C TRP A 122 13.08 3.64 11.65
N ALA A 123 13.66 2.88 10.72
CA ALA A 123 12.91 2.22 9.66
C ALA A 123 12.74 0.74 10.02
N ILE A 124 11.50 0.25 10.00
CA ILE A 124 11.19 -1.16 10.21
C ILE A 124 10.66 -1.71 8.89
N ILE A 125 11.41 -2.63 8.30
CA ILE A 125 11.19 -3.06 6.91
C ILE A 125 11.00 -4.57 6.85
N GLU A 126 9.82 -5.01 6.40
CA GLU A 126 9.57 -6.42 6.07
C GLU A 126 10.13 -6.75 4.68
N VAL A 127 10.79 -7.89 4.57
CA VAL A 127 11.37 -8.38 3.33
C VAL A 127 11.06 -9.86 3.11
N SER A 128 10.97 -10.27 1.83
CA SER A 128 10.86 -11.68 1.43
C SER A 128 12.23 -12.36 1.31
N ASP A 129 13.27 -11.54 1.13
CA ASP A 129 14.67 -11.99 1.01
C ASP A 129 15.60 -10.77 1.10
N LEU A 130 16.90 -10.99 1.30
CA LEU A 130 17.90 -9.92 1.35
C LEU A 130 19.29 -10.42 0.91
N ASP A 131 20.02 -9.59 0.17
CA ASP A 131 21.44 -9.81 -0.10
C ASP A 131 22.27 -8.99 0.89
N GLU A 132 23.01 -9.68 1.75
CA GLU A 132 23.80 -9.08 2.82
C GLU A 132 25.20 -8.68 2.32
N GLY A 133 25.33 -7.49 1.74
CA GLY A 133 26.60 -6.95 1.26
C GLY A 133 27.29 -6.07 2.31
N ALA A 134 28.62 -5.90 2.14
CA ALA A 134 29.41 -5.03 3.01
C ALA A 134 29.23 -3.54 2.69
N THR A 135 28.92 -3.23 1.44
CA THR A 135 28.75 -1.85 0.93
C THR A 135 27.29 -1.49 0.65
N GLU A 136 26.46 -2.49 0.41
CA GLU A 136 25.03 -2.35 0.10
C GLU A 136 24.28 -3.58 0.61
N CYS A 137 23.14 -3.38 1.25
CA CYS A 137 22.14 -4.42 1.47
C CYS A 137 21.04 -4.25 0.41
N ARG A 138 20.71 -5.31 -0.31
CA ARG A 138 19.57 -5.33 -1.21
C ARG A 138 18.41 -6.01 -0.53
N ALA A 139 17.42 -5.22 -0.16
CA ALA A 139 16.21 -5.68 0.51
C ALA A 139 15.12 -5.95 -0.53
N TYR A 140 14.63 -7.18 -0.59
CA TYR A 140 13.57 -7.60 -1.51
C TYR A 140 12.22 -7.58 -0.79
N LEU A 141 11.34 -6.68 -1.23
CA LEU A 141 10.06 -6.44 -0.56
C LEU A 141 9.08 -7.61 -0.72
N THR A 142 8.05 -7.62 0.09
CA THR A 142 7.02 -8.67 0.11
C THR A 142 5.87 -8.32 -0.82
N THR A 143 4.76 -7.82 -0.29
CA THR A 143 3.51 -7.56 -1.03
C THR A 143 3.25 -6.09 -1.32
N ALA A 144 4.09 -5.18 -0.81
CA ALA A 144 3.89 -3.74 -0.96
C ALA A 144 5.19 -2.97 -1.21
N GLY A 145 5.11 -1.96 -2.08
CA GLY A 145 6.20 -0.99 -2.31
C GLY A 145 6.17 0.16 -1.31
N GLY A 146 4.98 0.66 -0.99
CA GLY A 146 4.77 1.72 0.01
C GLY A 146 5.71 2.92 -0.15
N ILE A 147 6.39 3.28 0.92
CA ILE A 147 7.39 4.37 0.98
C ILE A 147 8.79 3.87 1.34
N VAL A 148 9.08 2.59 1.08
CA VAL A 148 10.22 1.88 1.70
C VAL A 148 11.57 2.46 1.31
N SER A 149 11.82 2.86 0.05
CA SER A 149 13.11 3.45 -0.34
C SER A 149 13.37 4.75 0.39
N THR A 150 12.36 5.60 0.54
CA THR A 150 12.48 6.87 1.27
C THR A 150 12.82 6.63 2.74
N ILE A 151 12.12 5.73 3.44
CA ILE A 151 12.40 5.48 4.86
C ILE A 151 13.74 4.79 5.09
N ALA A 152 14.14 3.87 4.21
CA ALA A 152 15.46 3.23 4.27
C ALA A 152 16.60 4.25 4.15
N ARG A 153 16.42 5.25 3.29
CA ARG A 153 17.37 6.34 3.10
C ARG A 153 17.40 7.33 4.25
N LEU A 154 16.25 7.72 4.79
CA LEU A 154 16.16 8.80 5.78
C LEU A 154 16.38 8.33 7.22
N ALA A 155 15.98 7.14 7.59
CA ALA A 155 16.07 6.67 8.97
C ALA A 155 17.51 6.61 9.45
N LYS A 156 17.71 6.89 10.75
CA LYS A 156 18.99 6.75 11.43
C LYS A 156 19.41 5.28 11.58
N LYS A 157 18.44 4.42 11.87
CA LYS A 157 18.62 2.99 12.15
C LYS A 157 17.57 2.18 11.39
N VAL A 158 17.94 0.97 11.01
CA VAL A 158 17.06 0.05 10.27
C VAL A 158 17.01 -1.29 11.00
N ILE A 159 15.80 -1.82 11.21
CA ILE A 159 15.55 -3.20 11.57
C ILE A 159 14.86 -3.85 10.38
N ILE A 160 15.35 -5.00 9.95
CA ILE A 160 14.77 -5.79 8.87
C ILE A 160 14.01 -6.97 9.49
N GLU A 161 12.75 -7.18 9.09
CA GLU A 161 12.02 -8.42 9.36
C GLU A 161 12.04 -9.28 8.10
N HIS A 162 12.87 -10.32 8.09
CA HIS A 162 12.89 -11.33 7.03
C HIS A 162 11.78 -12.33 7.29
N ASN A 163 10.68 -12.18 6.56
CA ASN A 163 9.48 -12.98 6.75
C ASN A 163 9.43 -14.13 5.73
N GLN A 164 9.79 -15.32 6.19
CA GLN A 164 9.86 -16.55 5.38
C GLN A 164 8.49 -17.08 4.91
N PHE A 165 7.38 -16.48 5.35
CA PHE A 165 6.06 -16.74 4.79
C PHE A 165 5.98 -16.33 3.32
N HIS A 166 6.74 -15.31 2.92
CA HIS A 166 6.73 -14.78 1.56
C HIS A 166 7.68 -15.52 0.64
N ASN A 167 7.27 -15.62 -0.63
CA ASN A 167 8.10 -16.24 -1.66
C ASN A 167 9.26 -15.29 -2.03
N PRO A 168 10.53 -15.72 -1.98
CA PRO A 168 11.68 -14.89 -2.37
C PRO A 168 11.60 -14.34 -3.80
N ASN A 169 10.89 -15.01 -4.70
CA ASN A 169 10.63 -14.53 -6.06
C ASN A 169 9.66 -13.35 -6.12
N SER A 170 9.05 -12.92 -5.00
CA SER A 170 8.31 -11.65 -4.93
C SER A 170 9.11 -10.47 -5.44
N ARG A 171 10.45 -10.54 -5.36
CA ARG A 171 11.37 -9.55 -5.94
C ARG A 171 11.07 -9.21 -7.40
N PHE A 172 10.60 -10.16 -8.18
CA PHE A 172 10.28 -9.95 -9.60
C PHE A 172 8.99 -9.17 -9.85
N LEU A 173 8.18 -8.97 -8.82
CA LEU A 173 6.99 -8.12 -8.89
C LEU A 173 7.31 -6.64 -8.69
N HIS A 174 8.43 -6.31 -8.07
CA HIS A 174 8.75 -4.95 -7.65
C HIS A 174 9.47 -4.12 -8.72
N ASP A 175 9.14 -2.83 -8.71
CA ASP A 175 9.77 -1.76 -9.49
C ASP A 175 9.98 -0.57 -8.54
N THR A 176 11.14 -0.57 -7.87
CA THR A 176 11.50 0.39 -6.85
C THR A 176 12.30 1.54 -7.46
N TRP A 177 11.72 2.71 -7.47
CA TRP A 177 12.35 3.93 -7.93
C TRP A 177 11.95 5.09 -7.02
N GLU A 178 12.91 5.91 -6.61
CA GLU A 178 12.69 7.10 -5.79
C GLU A 178 12.93 8.35 -6.64
N PRO A 179 11.96 9.27 -6.76
CA PRO A 179 12.15 10.51 -7.49
C PRO A 179 13.23 11.37 -6.85
N HIS A 180 14.01 12.08 -7.68
CA HIS A 180 14.94 13.08 -7.21
C HIS A 180 14.20 14.26 -6.55
N GLU A 181 14.88 14.97 -5.67
CA GLU A 181 14.33 16.13 -4.98
C GLU A 181 14.08 17.30 -5.93
N CYS A 182 13.18 18.21 -5.56
CA CYS A 182 12.77 19.31 -6.46
C CYS A 182 13.86 20.34 -6.74
N TRP A 183 14.92 20.38 -5.95
CA TRP A 183 16.11 21.23 -6.18
C TRP A 183 17.22 20.53 -6.96
N GLU A 184 17.03 19.26 -7.28
CA GLU A 184 17.83 18.51 -8.23
C GLU A 184 17.13 18.49 -9.60
N ASN A 185 17.86 18.15 -10.65
CA ASN A 185 17.23 17.94 -11.95
C ASN A 185 16.29 16.73 -11.88
N ARG A 186 15.00 17.00 -11.70
CA ARG A 186 13.98 15.94 -11.71
C ARG A 186 13.92 15.29 -13.07
N GLU A 187 14.13 14.00 -13.09
CA GLU A 187 13.89 13.19 -14.26
C GLU A 187 12.38 12.99 -14.47
N VAL A 188 11.99 12.88 -15.74
CA VAL A 188 10.62 12.49 -16.08
C VAL A 188 10.45 11.03 -15.70
N MET A 189 9.34 10.69 -15.03
CA MET A 189 8.96 9.29 -14.82
C MET A 189 8.61 8.68 -16.18
N ASP A 190 9.50 7.83 -16.70
CA ASP A 190 9.35 7.25 -18.04
C ASP A 190 8.37 6.06 -18.06
N ILE A 191 7.13 6.33 -17.60
CA ILE A 191 6.03 5.37 -17.54
C ILE A 191 4.96 5.82 -18.55
N HIS A 192 4.86 5.12 -19.67
CA HIS A 192 3.88 5.35 -20.74
C HIS A 192 2.82 4.23 -20.79
N SER A 193 3.03 3.17 -20.04
CA SER A 193 2.17 2.01 -19.95
C SER A 193 2.22 1.42 -18.54
N PRO A 194 1.17 0.75 -18.06
CA PRO A 194 1.18 0.07 -16.75
C PRO A 194 2.30 -0.96 -16.59
N TYR A 195 2.85 -1.52 -17.67
CA TYR A 195 3.91 -2.52 -17.65
C TYR A 195 5.33 -1.96 -17.72
N ASP A 196 5.52 -0.64 -17.94
CA ASP A 196 6.86 -0.05 -17.96
C ASP A 196 7.47 -0.09 -16.55
N ARG A 197 8.74 -0.41 -16.46
CA ARG A 197 9.52 -0.43 -15.22
C ARG A 197 10.67 0.56 -15.35
N VAL A 198 10.88 1.34 -14.29
CA VAL A 198 11.86 2.44 -14.28
C VAL A 198 12.93 2.28 -13.21
N GLY A 199 12.73 1.36 -12.28
CA GLY A 199 13.59 1.17 -11.12
C GLY A 199 14.19 -0.24 -11.01
N ASN A 200 14.56 -0.58 -9.79
CA ASN A 200 15.14 -1.86 -9.41
C ASN A 200 14.07 -2.78 -8.79
N ASN A 201 14.40 -4.05 -8.69
CA ASN A 201 13.57 -5.03 -7.99
C ASN A 201 13.92 -5.16 -6.50
N TYR A 202 14.68 -4.22 -5.95
CA TYR A 202 15.12 -4.17 -4.55
C TYR A 202 15.19 -2.73 -4.03
N VAL A 203 15.20 -2.60 -2.72
CA VAL A 203 15.55 -1.36 -2.01
C VAL A 203 16.99 -1.46 -1.54
N SER A 204 17.80 -0.44 -1.86
CA SER A 204 19.17 -0.31 -1.36
C SER A 204 19.17 0.26 0.05
N ILE A 205 19.84 -0.42 0.98
CA ILE A 205 20.00 0.03 2.37
C ILE A 205 21.49 0.12 2.70
N ASP A 206 21.89 1.23 3.34
CA ASP A 206 23.24 1.37 3.88
C ASP A 206 23.46 0.36 5.03
N PRO A 207 24.41 -0.59 4.89
CA PRO A 207 24.64 -1.62 5.90
C PRO A 207 24.96 -1.07 7.30
N ARG A 208 25.53 0.14 7.37
CA ARG A 208 25.88 0.79 8.65
C ARG A 208 24.67 1.18 9.48
N LYS A 209 23.50 1.32 8.86
CA LYS A 209 22.24 1.61 9.53
C LYS A 209 21.55 0.36 10.07
N ILE A 210 21.87 -0.83 9.55
CA ILE A 210 21.19 -2.07 9.90
C ILE A 210 21.64 -2.53 11.28
N VAL A 211 20.72 -2.43 12.25
CA VAL A 211 20.95 -2.84 13.64
C VAL A 211 20.79 -4.32 13.84
N GLY A 212 19.85 -4.93 13.11
CA GLY A 212 19.61 -6.36 13.15
C GLY A 212 18.55 -6.84 12.20
N VAL A 213 18.49 -8.15 12.04
CA VAL A 213 17.50 -8.87 11.22
C VAL A 213 16.72 -9.80 12.13
N ILE A 214 15.39 -9.67 12.08
CA ILE A 214 14.44 -10.57 12.75
C ILE A 214 14.03 -11.62 11.73
N GLU A 215 14.16 -12.90 12.07
CA GLU A 215 13.60 -13.98 11.26
C GLU A 215 12.17 -14.27 11.74
N SER A 216 11.21 -14.25 10.82
CA SER A 216 9.80 -14.53 11.12
C SER A 216 9.17 -15.44 10.06
N ASN A 217 8.01 -15.98 10.37
CA ASN A 217 7.17 -16.75 9.44
C ASN A 217 5.71 -16.46 9.80
N ILE A 218 5.26 -15.25 9.47
CA ILE A 218 3.97 -14.71 9.88
C ILE A 218 3.16 -14.37 8.63
N PRO A 219 1.95 -14.94 8.45
CA PRO A 219 1.07 -14.61 7.34
C PRO A 219 0.61 -13.16 7.39
N GLU A 220 0.09 -12.66 6.27
CA GLU A 220 -0.50 -11.34 6.21
C GLU A 220 -1.76 -11.25 7.06
N GLU A 221 -2.00 -10.08 7.67
CA GLU A 221 -3.19 -9.81 8.49
C GLU A 221 -4.36 -9.25 7.66
N ALA A 222 -4.27 -9.32 6.33
CA ALA A 222 -5.35 -8.93 5.45
C ALA A 222 -6.57 -9.83 5.63
N ARG A 223 -7.74 -9.20 5.57
CA ARG A 223 -9.03 -9.88 5.63
C ARG A 223 -9.71 -9.85 4.27
N ALA A 224 -10.48 -10.89 3.97
CA ALA A 224 -11.32 -10.90 2.80
C ALA A 224 -12.32 -9.73 2.83
N PHE A 225 -12.51 -9.08 1.70
CA PHE A 225 -13.55 -8.08 1.55
C PHE A 225 -14.91 -8.76 1.47
N LYS A 226 -15.95 -8.04 1.92
CA LYS A 226 -17.33 -8.51 1.80
C LYS A 226 -17.66 -8.70 0.32
N GLU A 227 -18.30 -9.84 0.00
CA GLU A 227 -18.83 -10.10 -1.34
C GLU A 227 -19.85 -9.00 -1.73
N PRO A 228 -19.88 -8.61 -3.02
CA PRO A 228 -20.86 -7.68 -3.52
C PRO A 228 -22.29 -8.23 -3.34
N ASP A 229 -23.18 -7.40 -2.79
CA ASP A 229 -24.61 -7.65 -2.79
C ASP A 229 -25.29 -7.22 -4.11
N ASP A 230 -26.61 -7.44 -4.23
CA ASP A 230 -27.34 -7.14 -5.44
C ASP A 230 -27.31 -5.65 -5.81
N ASP A 231 -27.28 -4.76 -4.82
CA ASP A 231 -27.23 -3.32 -5.06
C ASP A 231 -25.87 -2.89 -5.58
N THR A 232 -24.79 -3.34 -4.97
CA THR A 232 -23.43 -3.08 -5.46
C THR A 232 -23.19 -3.72 -6.82
N MET A 233 -23.74 -4.91 -7.09
CA MET A 233 -23.67 -5.53 -8.43
C MET A 233 -24.42 -4.72 -9.48
N ARG A 234 -25.60 -4.16 -9.19
CA ARG A 234 -26.30 -3.26 -10.12
C ARG A 234 -25.48 -2.01 -10.44
N ILE A 235 -24.80 -1.44 -9.45
CA ILE A 235 -23.87 -0.33 -9.67
C ILE A 235 -22.75 -0.75 -10.62
N GLY A 236 -22.14 -1.90 -10.38
CA GLY A 236 -21.09 -2.45 -11.26
C GLY A 236 -21.56 -2.62 -12.72
N LEU A 237 -22.76 -3.17 -12.93
CA LEU A 237 -23.35 -3.33 -14.26
C LEU A 237 -23.59 -1.99 -14.95
N HIS A 238 -24.15 -0.99 -14.24
CA HIS A 238 -24.35 0.36 -14.82
C HIS A 238 -23.03 1.01 -15.22
N VAL A 239 -21.97 0.83 -14.45
CA VAL A 239 -20.62 1.33 -14.80
C VAL A 239 -20.11 0.62 -16.05
N ALA A 240 -20.23 -0.70 -16.15
CA ALA A 240 -19.80 -1.45 -17.32
C ALA A 240 -20.56 -1.03 -18.59
N ASP A 241 -21.90 -0.85 -18.49
CA ASP A 241 -22.73 -0.37 -19.59
C ASP A 241 -22.37 1.05 -20.02
N LEU A 242 -22.10 1.94 -19.08
CA LEU A 242 -21.66 3.31 -19.37
C LEU A 242 -20.34 3.31 -20.13
N LEU A 243 -19.34 2.56 -19.66
CA LEU A 243 -18.02 2.50 -20.29
C LEU A 243 -18.09 1.84 -21.67
N ALA A 244 -18.91 0.81 -21.84
CA ALA A 244 -19.17 0.20 -23.15
C ALA A 244 -19.83 1.18 -24.11
N ASN A 245 -20.79 1.98 -23.64
CA ASN A 245 -21.43 3.02 -24.43
C ASN A 245 -20.46 4.15 -24.79
N ASP A 246 -19.59 4.55 -23.88
CA ASP A 246 -18.55 5.54 -24.14
C ASP A 246 -17.54 5.07 -25.19
N MET A 247 -17.17 3.79 -25.14
CA MET A 247 -16.31 3.18 -26.15
C MET A 247 -17.01 3.13 -27.51
N LYS A 248 -18.31 2.77 -27.56
CA LYS A 248 -19.11 2.75 -28.79
C LYS A 248 -19.17 4.13 -29.46
N HIS A 249 -19.23 5.21 -28.67
CA HIS A 249 -19.28 6.59 -29.17
C HIS A 249 -17.90 7.25 -29.34
N GLY A 250 -16.81 6.50 -29.19
CA GLY A 250 -15.45 7.00 -29.37
C GLY A 250 -14.98 7.94 -28.27
N ARG A 251 -15.67 7.99 -27.13
CA ARG A 251 -15.24 8.75 -25.94
C ARG A 251 -14.11 8.04 -25.17
N ILE A 252 -14.07 6.73 -25.27
CA ILE A 252 -13.00 5.86 -24.82
C ILE A 252 -12.45 5.10 -26.02
N PRO A 253 -11.11 4.93 -26.15
CA PRO A 253 -10.52 4.19 -27.26
C PRO A 253 -10.96 2.71 -27.26
N LYS A 254 -11.02 2.09 -28.42
CA LYS A 254 -11.39 0.67 -28.56
C LYS A 254 -10.42 -0.27 -27.84
N SER A 255 -9.17 0.13 -27.64
CA SER A 255 -8.17 -0.60 -26.85
C SER A 255 -8.44 -0.55 -25.35
N PHE A 256 -9.44 0.21 -24.95
CA PHE A 256 -9.77 0.56 -23.58
C PHE A 256 -8.64 1.34 -22.85
N LEU A 257 -8.93 1.82 -21.66
CA LEU A 257 -7.98 2.56 -20.83
C LEU A 257 -7.70 1.76 -19.54
N PRO A 258 -6.56 1.99 -18.88
CA PRO A 258 -6.31 1.37 -17.59
C PRO A 258 -7.37 1.75 -16.55
N ILE A 259 -7.73 0.80 -15.70
CA ILE A 259 -8.73 0.96 -14.65
C ILE A 259 -8.01 1.09 -13.29
N GLN A 260 -8.42 2.06 -12.49
CA GLN A 260 -8.22 2.06 -11.04
C GLN A 260 -9.54 1.69 -10.37
N SER A 261 -9.51 0.73 -9.47
CA SER A 261 -10.68 0.31 -8.69
C SER A 261 -10.45 0.58 -7.21
N GLY A 262 -11.43 1.23 -6.57
CA GLY A 262 -11.44 1.44 -5.11
C GLY A 262 -11.51 0.11 -4.35
N VAL A 263 -11.10 0.16 -3.08
CA VAL A 263 -11.14 -0.99 -2.16
C VAL A 263 -12.57 -1.26 -1.70
N GLY A 264 -12.97 -2.53 -1.60
CA GLY A 264 -14.22 -2.98 -1.00
C GLY A 264 -15.25 -3.53 -1.98
N ALA A 265 -16.47 -3.79 -1.48
CA ALA A 265 -17.52 -4.51 -2.21
C ALA A 265 -17.91 -3.83 -3.54
N THR A 266 -18.04 -2.50 -3.57
CA THR A 266 -18.38 -1.76 -4.79
C THR A 266 -17.27 -1.86 -5.85
N GLY A 267 -16.00 -1.71 -5.44
CA GLY A 267 -14.87 -1.87 -6.35
C GLY A 267 -14.80 -3.28 -6.93
N ASN A 268 -15.00 -4.30 -6.11
CA ASN A 268 -15.08 -5.69 -6.54
C ASN A 268 -16.25 -5.93 -7.48
N ALA A 269 -17.43 -5.34 -7.22
CA ALA A 269 -18.61 -5.45 -8.10
C ALA A 269 -18.33 -4.83 -9.48
N VAL A 270 -17.69 -3.67 -9.53
CA VAL A 270 -17.30 -3.02 -10.79
C VAL A 270 -16.30 -3.88 -11.55
N LEU A 271 -15.24 -4.37 -10.91
CA LEU A 271 -14.29 -5.27 -11.57
C LEU A 271 -14.96 -6.53 -12.07
N LYS A 272 -15.90 -7.11 -11.31
CA LYS A 272 -16.68 -8.27 -11.70
C LYS A 272 -17.53 -7.98 -12.94
N ALA A 273 -18.25 -6.85 -12.95
CA ALA A 273 -19.06 -6.45 -14.09
C ALA A 273 -18.21 -6.19 -15.36
N LEU A 274 -17.07 -5.51 -15.23
CA LEU A 274 -16.13 -5.31 -16.34
C LEU A 274 -15.52 -6.64 -16.80
N GLY A 275 -15.16 -7.52 -15.86
CA GLY A 275 -14.57 -8.84 -16.12
C GLY A 275 -15.50 -9.75 -16.91
N THR A 276 -16.78 -9.76 -16.59
CA THR A 276 -17.78 -10.64 -17.19
C THR A 276 -18.48 -10.06 -18.43
N SER A 277 -18.39 -8.74 -18.66
CA SER A 277 -19.03 -8.08 -19.79
C SER A 277 -18.38 -8.48 -21.12
N PRO A 278 -19.16 -8.97 -22.10
CA PRO A 278 -18.66 -9.25 -23.46
C PRO A 278 -18.38 -7.97 -24.25
N LEU A 279 -18.90 -6.82 -23.82
CA LEU A 279 -18.75 -5.52 -24.49
C LEU A 279 -17.45 -4.81 -24.10
N ILE A 280 -16.83 -5.19 -22.98
CA ILE A 280 -15.57 -4.63 -22.51
C ILE A 280 -14.44 -5.55 -22.99
N PRO A 281 -13.43 -5.06 -23.72
CA PRO A 281 -12.29 -5.86 -24.15
C PRO A 281 -11.39 -6.23 -22.98
N GLN A 282 -10.32 -6.98 -23.23
CA GLN A 282 -9.22 -7.14 -22.29
C GLN A 282 -8.62 -5.76 -21.94
N PHE A 283 -8.32 -5.52 -20.66
CA PHE A 283 -7.84 -4.22 -20.18
C PHE A 283 -6.66 -4.34 -19.21
N ASN A 284 -6.06 -3.21 -18.90
CA ASN A 284 -5.02 -3.09 -17.90
C ASN A 284 -5.58 -2.47 -16.61
N VAL A 285 -4.88 -2.72 -15.50
CA VAL A 285 -5.11 -2.06 -14.21
C VAL A 285 -3.91 -1.19 -13.89
N TYR A 286 -4.15 0.04 -13.48
CA TYR A 286 -3.19 0.93 -12.83
C TYR A 286 -3.88 1.53 -11.62
N SER A 287 -3.55 1.03 -10.43
CA SER A 287 -4.34 1.25 -9.22
C SER A 287 -3.42 1.48 -8.02
N GLU A 288 -3.99 1.92 -6.92
CA GLU A 288 -3.30 1.95 -5.63
C GLU A 288 -3.08 0.53 -5.10
N VAL A 289 -4.11 -0.31 -5.17
CA VAL A 289 -4.03 -1.71 -4.72
C VAL A 289 -4.58 -2.68 -5.76
N VAL A 290 -4.06 -3.91 -5.73
CA VAL A 290 -4.61 -5.08 -6.42
C VAL A 290 -5.29 -5.97 -5.37
N GLN A 291 -6.53 -6.38 -5.62
CA GLN A 291 -7.34 -7.22 -4.76
C GLN A 291 -7.57 -8.59 -5.41
N ASP A 292 -8.13 -9.55 -4.66
CA ASP A 292 -8.38 -10.92 -5.10
C ASP A 292 -9.11 -11.00 -6.47
N ALA A 293 -10.13 -10.15 -6.67
CA ALA A 293 -10.87 -10.10 -7.92
C ALA A 293 -9.97 -9.77 -9.13
N ALA A 294 -9.04 -8.83 -8.97
CA ALA A 294 -8.10 -8.47 -10.03
C ALA A 294 -7.13 -9.62 -10.34
N VAL A 295 -6.60 -10.29 -9.31
CA VAL A 295 -5.72 -11.47 -9.47
C VAL A 295 -6.45 -12.57 -10.25
N ASN A 296 -7.69 -12.87 -9.90
CA ASN A 296 -8.49 -13.87 -10.59
C ASN A 296 -8.70 -13.51 -12.08
N TYR A 297 -9.08 -12.26 -12.38
CA TYR A 297 -9.24 -11.79 -13.76
C TYR A 297 -7.94 -11.71 -14.56
N MET A 298 -6.79 -11.58 -13.90
CA MET A 298 -5.49 -11.72 -14.55
C MET A 298 -5.27 -13.18 -14.98
N LEU A 299 -5.53 -14.14 -14.11
CA LEU A 299 -5.41 -15.58 -14.42
C LEU A 299 -6.41 -16.03 -15.52
N GLU A 300 -7.62 -15.46 -15.54
CA GLU A 300 -8.61 -15.67 -16.58
C GLU A 300 -8.28 -14.95 -17.90
N GLY A 301 -7.23 -14.13 -17.92
CA GLY A 301 -6.80 -13.40 -19.11
C GLY A 301 -7.66 -12.18 -19.45
N LYS A 302 -8.56 -11.73 -18.58
CA LYS A 302 -9.38 -10.53 -18.79
C LYS A 302 -8.61 -9.25 -18.44
N ILE A 303 -7.81 -9.28 -17.40
CA ILE A 303 -6.82 -8.24 -17.08
C ILE A 303 -5.48 -8.68 -17.66
N LYS A 304 -4.95 -7.90 -18.59
CA LYS A 304 -3.71 -8.20 -19.28
C LYS A 304 -2.49 -7.88 -18.41
N TYR A 305 -2.54 -6.78 -17.70
CA TYR A 305 -1.46 -6.30 -16.84
C TYR A 305 -2.01 -5.48 -15.68
N ALA A 306 -1.41 -5.61 -14.52
CA ALA A 306 -1.72 -4.79 -13.36
C ALA A 306 -0.47 -4.11 -12.81
N SER A 307 -0.61 -2.83 -12.39
CA SER A 307 0.39 -2.08 -11.67
C SER A 307 -0.25 -1.42 -10.46
N ALA A 308 0.36 -1.59 -9.29
CA ALA A 308 -0.16 -1.05 -8.03
C ALA A 308 0.96 -0.77 -7.02
N THR A 309 0.60 -0.20 -5.86
CA THR A 309 1.58 -0.06 -4.77
C THR A 309 1.55 -1.24 -3.80
N ALA A 310 0.42 -1.98 -3.74
CA ALA A 310 0.32 -3.17 -2.92
C ALA A 310 -0.64 -4.21 -3.50
N MET A 311 -0.39 -5.47 -3.17
CA MET A 311 -1.36 -6.56 -3.25
C MET A 311 -2.11 -6.62 -1.92
N THR A 312 -3.35 -6.13 -1.89
CA THR A 312 -4.24 -6.25 -0.72
C THR A 312 -5.16 -7.44 -0.93
N VAL A 313 -4.59 -8.62 -0.75
CA VAL A 313 -5.20 -9.91 -1.06
C VAL A 313 -5.26 -10.81 0.17
N THR A 314 -6.17 -11.78 0.15
CA THR A 314 -6.20 -12.85 1.16
C THR A 314 -4.96 -13.73 1.07
N ASN A 315 -4.65 -14.46 2.15
CA ASN A 315 -3.51 -15.37 2.14
C ASN A 315 -3.69 -16.50 1.11
N GLU A 316 -4.91 -16.94 0.88
CA GLU A 316 -5.26 -17.93 -0.15
C GLU A 316 -4.95 -17.40 -1.56
N CYS A 317 -5.37 -16.18 -1.85
CA CYS A 317 -5.08 -15.53 -3.13
C CYS A 317 -3.57 -15.26 -3.28
N LEU A 318 -2.89 -14.87 -2.21
CA LEU A 318 -1.43 -14.68 -2.21
C LEU A 318 -0.69 -15.97 -2.56
N GLN A 319 -1.14 -17.13 -2.04
CA GLN A 319 -0.58 -18.43 -2.42
C GLN A 319 -0.84 -18.78 -3.89
N GLN A 320 -1.97 -18.35 -4.47
CA GLN A 320 -2.19 -18.48 -5.92
C GLN A 320 -1.18 -17.65 -6.72
N VAL A 321 -0.91 -16.42 -6.29
CA VAL A 321 0.13 -15.58 -6.93
C VAL A 321 1.49 -16.27 -6.84
N TYR A 322 1.87 -16.77 -5.67
CA TYR A 322 3.16 -17.43 -5.45
C TYR A 322 3.31 -18.74 -6.25
N SER A 323 2.23 -19.47 -6.43
CA SER A 323 2.21 -20.69 -7.25
C SER A 323 2.31 -20.40 -8.76
N ASN A 324 2.03 -19.15 -9.17
CA ASN A 324 2.04 -18.72 -10.58
C ASN A 324 3.05 -17.58 -10.82
N MET A 325 4.18 -17.58 -10.13
CA MET A 325 5.18 -16.50 -10.22
C MET A 325 5.71 -16.25 -11.62
N ASP A 326 5.85 -17.29 -12.46
CA ASP A 326 6.28 -17.16 -13.86
C ASP A 326 5.31 -16.30 -14.69
N PHE A 327 4.02 -16.33 -14.34
CA PHE A 327 3.01 -15.47 -14.95
C PHE A 327 3.05 -14.07 -14.32
N PHE A 328 2.94 -13.98 -12.99
CA PHE A 328 2.79 -12.68 -12.33
C PHE A 328 4.03 -11.80 -12.43
N SER A 329 5.25 -12.36 -12.47
CA SER A 329 6.48 -11.59 -12.71
C SER A 329 6.48 -10.81 -14.03
N LYS A 330 5.66 -11.24 -15.01
CA LYS A 330 5.53 -10.63 -16.33
C LYS A 330 4.28 -9.76 -16.49
N HIS A 331 3.31 -9.89 -15.58
CA HIS A 331 1.99 -9.26 -15.71
C HIS A 331 1.58 -8.39 -14.53
N LEU A 332 2.37 -8.36 -13.45
CA LEU A 332 2.13 -7.55 -12.26
C LEU A 332 3.36 -6.73 -11.90
N THR A 333 3.17 -5.45 -11.58
CA THR A 333 4.22 -4.60 -11.04
C THR A 333 3.75 -3.93 -9.75
N ILE A 334 4.54 -4.07 -8.69
CA ILE A 334 4.36 -3.38 -7.42
C ILE A 334 5.34 -2.22 -7.35
N ARG A 335 4.81 -0.99 -7.22
CA ARG A 335 5.56 0.27 -7.22
C ARG A 335 5.48 0.95 -5.87
N GLN A 336 6.28 1.97 -5.69
CA GLN A 336 6.12 2.87 -4.56
C GLN A 336 4.85 3.70 -4.70
N SER A 337 4.26 4.09 -3.56
CA SER A 337 2.99 4.82 -3.50
C SER A 337 3.05 6.17 -4.22
N GLU A 338 4.18 6.85 -4.15
CA GLU A 338 4.41 8.12 -4.84
C GLU A 338 4.34 7.99 -6.38
N ILE A 339 4.73 6.83 -6.92
CA ILE A 339 4.66 6.55 -8.35
C ILE A 339 3.24 6.09 -8.74
N ALA A 340 2.69 5.13 -8.00
CA ALA A 340 1.35 4.61 -8.26
C ALA A 340 0.27 5.70 -8.13
N ASN A 341 0.45 6.64 -7.20
CA ASN A 341 -0.44 7.78 -6.96
C ASN A 341 0.02 9.08 -7.62
N SER A 342 0.98 9.02 -8.56
CA SER A 342 1.44 10.22 -9.27
C SER A 342 0.36 10.78 -10.20
N PRO A 343 -0.13 12.02 -10.00
CA PRO A 343 -1.11 12.62 -10.89
C PRO A 343 -0.61 12.75 -12.33
N GLU A 344 0.69 12.95 -12.53
CA GLU A 344 1.31 13.04 -13.86
C GLU A 344 1.20 11.70 -14.60
N VAL A 345 1.59 10.60 -13.96
CA VAL A 345 1.53 9.26 -14.56
C VAL A 345 0.07 8.85 -14.82
N ILE A 346 -0.81 9.05 -13.85
CA ILE A 346 -2.24 8.75 -13.96
C ILE A 346 -2.88 9.48 -15.13
N ARG A 347 -2.57 10.77 -15.27
CA ARG A 347 -3.06 11.59 -16.39
C ARG A 347 -2.50 11.11 -17.74
N ARG A 348 -1.23 10.79 -17.80
CA ARG A 348 -0.55 10.33 -19.02
C ARG A 348 -1.11 9.00 -19.51
N LEU A 349 -1.37 8.07 -18.58
CA LEU A 349 -1.97 6.77 -18.87
C LEU A 349 -3.47 6.87 -19.22
N GLY A 350 -4.14 7.96 -18.88
CA GLY A 350 -5.57 8.15 -19.07
C GLY A 350 -6.40 7.24 -18.18
N VAL A 351 -5.96 6.97 -16.94
CA VAL A 351 -6.60 6.04 -16.02
C VAL A 351 -8.05 6.42 -15.75
N ILE A 352 -8.96 5.45 -15.86
CA ILE A 352 -10.35 5.57 -15.43
C ILE A 352 -10.42 5.17 -13.96
N ALA A 353 -10.64 6.15 -13.08
CA ALA A 353 -10.71 5.93 -11.64
C ALA A 353 -12.16 5.70 -11.17
N LEU A 354 -12.39 4.59 -10.48
CA LEU A 354 -13.70 4.15 -10.00
C LEU A 354 -13.66 3.95 -8.50
N ASN A 355 -14.25 4.89 -7.77
CA ASN A 355 -14.25 4.91 -6.31
C ASN A 355 -15.65 5.15 -5.76
N THR A 356 -15.88 4.70 -4.53
CA THR A 356 -17.14 4.92 -3.81
C THR A 356 -17.14 6.33 -3.21
N ALA A 357 -18.26 7.04 -3.32
CA ALA A 357 -18.52 8.28 -2.62
C ALA A 357 -19.72 8.13 -1.69
N LEU A 358 -19.73 8.86 -0.58
CA LEU A 358 -20.84 8.89 0.34
C LEU A 358 -21.97 9.82 -0.14
N GLU A 359 -21.56 11.00 -0.58
CA GLU A 359 -22.45 12.06 -1.03
C GLU A 359 -21.90 12.71 -2.29
N CYS A 360 -22.78 13.21 -3.13
CA CYS A 360 -22.43 14.02 -4.28
C CYS A 360 -23.44 15.15 -4.40
N ASP A 361 -22.98 16.39 -4.55
CA ASP A 361 -23.87 17.52 -4.83
C ASP A 361 -24.14 17.67 -6.34
N ILE A 362 -25.02 18.60 -6.67
CA ILE A 362 -25.41 18.86 -8.07
C ILE A 362 -24.26 19.44 -8.92
N TYR A 363 -23.17 19.88 -8.32
CA TYR A 363 -21.98 20.40 -8.97
C TYR A 363 -20.89 19.34 -9.16
N GLY A 364 -21.14 18.10 -8.66
CA GLY A 364 -20.18 17.01 -8.74
C GLY A 364 -19.14 17.00 -7.60
N ASN A 365 -19.28 17.86 -6.59
CA ASN A 365 -18.46 17.76 -5.39
C ASN A 365 -18.84 16.51 -4.60
N ARG A 366 -17.83 15.82 -4.08
CA ARG A 366 -17.96 14.53 -3.40
C ARG A 366 -17.48 14.64 -1.97
N ARG A 367 -18.20 13.95 -1.07
CA ARG A 367 -17.73 13.70 0.30
C ARG A 367 -17.53 12.21 0.51
N ARG A 368 -16.41 11.84 1.08
CA ARG A 368 -16.11 10.49 1.52
C ARG A 368 -16.16 10.46 3.04
N SER A 369 -17.05 9.66 3.63
CA SER A 369 -17.03 9.35 5.05
C SER A 369 -17.34 7.89 5.27
N GLU A 370 -16.89 7.34 6.40
CA GLU A 370 -16.85 5.90 6.60
C GLU A 370 -18.12 5.32 7.24
N ASP A 371 -19.12 6.14 7.60
CA ASP A 371 -20.18 5.70 8.51
C ASP A 371 -21.58 5.45 7.94
N ARG A 372 -21.89 5.74 6.68
CA ARG A 372 -23.15 5.32 6.05
C ARG A 372 -23.01 5.16 4.54
N TYR A 373 -23.46 4.03 4.04
CA TYR A 373 -23.42 3.66 2.63
C TYR A 373 -24.54 4.32 1.84
N VAL A 374 -24.20 5.27 1.00
CA VAL A 374 -24.89 5.47 -0.27
C VAL A 374 -23.86 5.17 -1.35
N ALA A 375 -23.99 4.01 -1.99
CA ALA A 375 -23.11 3.61 -3.04
C ALA A 375 -23.47 4.37 -4.31
N ILE A 376 -22.72 5.42 -4.63
CA ILE A 376 -22.67 5.99 -5.96
C ILE A 376 -21.31 5.67 -6.51
N ALA A 377 -21.24 4.71 -7.44
CA ALA A 377 -20.06 4.53 -8.26
C ALA A 377 -19.99 5.72 -9.20
N LEU A 378 -19.00 6.56 -9.06
CA LEU A 378 -18.76 7.68 -9.94
C LEU A 378 -17.31 7.69 -10.36
N ILE A 379 -17.04 7.27 -11.56
CA ILE A 379 -17.07 7.91 -12.85
C ILE A 379 -15.93 8.87 -13.07
N VAL A 380 -15.04 8.39 -13.94
CA VAL A 380 -14.32 9.10 -14.97
C VAL A 380 -13.85 10.49 -14.57
N ALA A 381 -12.73 10.53 -13.91
CA ALA A 381 -11.87 11.69 -14.05
C ALA A 381 -11.18 11.62 -15.42
N ARG A 382 -11.85 12.05 -16.48
CA ARG A 382 -11.13 12.56 -17.63
C ARG A 382 -10.32 13.75 -17.11
N THR A 383 -9.01 13.53 -16.93
CA THR A 383 -8.02 14.60 -16.85
C THR A 383 -8.44 15.84 -16.10
N THR A 384 -8.42 15.84 -14.80
CA THR A 384 -8.00 16.94 -13.93
C THR A 384 -8.23 16.51 -12.49
N ASN A 385 -7.16 16.46 -11.74
CA ASN A 385 -7.12 16.60 -10.29
C ASN A 385 -8.32 16.04 -9.51
N THR A 386 -8.38 14.75 -9.32
CA THR A 386 -9.08 14.24 -8.13
C THR A 386 -8.63 12.84 -7.80
N ILE A 387 -7.47 12.73 -7.21
CA ILE A 387 -7.22 11.74 -6.20
C ILE A 387 -7.44 12.49 -4.89
N HIS A 388 -8.61 12.36 -4.31
CA HIS A 388 -8.93 12.79 -2.96
C HIS A 388 -9.18 11.58 -2.12
#